data_417b7dc19ebbfb7238fb7782e463873d
#
_entry.id   417b7dc19ebbfb7238fb7782e463873d
#
_cell.length_a   1.000
_cell.length_b   1.000
_cell.length_c   1.000
_cell.angle_alpha   90.00
_cell.angle_beta   90.00
_cell.angle_gamma   90.00
#
_symmetry.space_group_name_H-M   'P 1'
#
loop_
_entity.id
_entity.type
_entity.pdbx_description
1 polymer ?
#
loop_
_entity_poly.entity_id
_entity_poly.type
_entity_poly.pdbx_seq_one_letter_code
_entity_poly.pdbx_strand_id
1 'polypeptide(L)'
;WFRTTSTREANPTDEMVETALRTTQYGKCVFKCDNDVVDHQTVNMIFEDDITVTFTMNAFNKGGRFIHIMGTKGELHAAMDGLGTPITIYEFETKQTTEIPIVAKDGITNGHGGGDDGIVYSLYEYLTGEYQGFSVSDIRTSVNNHLIVFAAEESRANGTVVDFDTFVENLR
;
A
#
# COMPACT_ATOMS: atom_id res chain seq x y z
N TRP A 1 9.66 18.55 6.16
CA TRP A 1 9.05 17.36 6.71
C TRP A 1 9.79 16.87 7.98
N PHE A 2 11.07 16.47 7.93
CA PHE A 2 11.78 15.93 9.09
C PHE A 2 11.69 16.85 10.32
N ARG A 3 11.98 18.13 10.18
CA ARG A 3 11.99 19.10 11.28
C ARG A 3 10.63 19.19 11.99
N THR A 4 9.56 19.28 11.23
CA THR A 4 8.19 19.36 11.75
C THR A 4 7.72 18.05 12.38
N THR A 5 8.08 16.91 11.77
CA THR A 5 7.69 15.60 12.29
C THR A 5 8.42 15.25 13.59
N SER A 6 9.72 15.51 13.68
CA SER A 6 10.52 15.17 14.87
C SER A 6 10.17 16.02 16.09
N THR A 7 9.77 17.27 15.89
CA THR A 7 9.45 18.21 16.97
C THR A 7 7.95 18.34 17.23
N ARG A 8 7.10 17.92 16.27
CA ARG A 8 5.64 18.15 16.26
C ARG A 8 5.25 19.63 16.24
N GLU A 9 6.16 20.48 15.79
CA GLU A 9 5.97 21.93 15.69
C GLU A 9 5.91 22.36 14.22
N ALA A 10 5.04 23.33 13.90
CA ALA A 10 4.90 23.82 12.53
C ALA A 10 6.15 24.60 12.05
N ASN A 11 6.79 25.35 12.97
CA ASN A 11 7.98 26.16 12.68
C ASN A 11 9.07 25.89 13.73
N PRO A 12 9.74 24.74 13.69
CA PRO A 12 10.71 24.36 14.71
C PRO A 12 12.01 25.15 14.60
N THR A 13 12.57 25.58 15.76
CA THR A 13 13.91 26.13 15.85
C THR A 13 14.97 25.03 15.75
N ASP A 14 16.22 25.40 15.49
CA ASP A 14 17.33 24.44 15.46
C ASP A 14 17.54 23.76 16.81
N GLU A 15 17.38 24.49 17.91
CA GLU A 15 17.49 23.98 19.27
C GLU A 15 16.39 22.91 19.55
N MET A 16 15.16 23.14 19.11
CA MET A 16 14.08 22.14 19.22
C MET A 16 14.39 20.88 18.44
N VAL A 17 14.92 21.02 17.23
CA VAL A 17 15.32 19.87 16.40
C VAL A 17 16.47 19.12 17.06
N GLU A 18 17.48 19.80 17.56
CA GLU A 18 18.60 19.17 18.26
C GLU A 18 18.13 18.43 19.53
N THR A 19 17.24 19.03 20.28
CA THR A 19 16.63 18.40 21.45
C THR A 19 15.87 17.12 21.05
N ALA A 20 15.05 17.19 19.99
CA ALA A 20 14.32 16.03 19.49
C ALA A 20 15.27 14.89 19.05
N LEU A 21 16.38 15.23 18.39
CA LEU A 21 17.39 14.25 17.98
C LEU A 21 18.09 13.61 19.20
N ARG A 22 18.26 14.32 20.31
CA ARG A 22 18.91 13.80 21.52
C ARG A 22 17.97 12.95 22.39
N THR A 23 16.67 13.24 22.36
CA THR A 23 15.72 12.71 23.34
C THR A 23 14.67 11.75 22.78
N THR A 24 14.57 11.63 21.44
CA THR A 24 13.56 10.79 20.80
C THR A 24 14.18 9.76 19.86
N GLN A 25 13.36 8.85 19.35
CA GLN A 25 13.77 7.85 18.35
C GLN A 25 14.34 8.45 17.06
N TYR A 26 14.03 9.70 16.76
CA TYR A 26 14.53 10.35 15.53
C TYR A 26 16.04 10.59 15.51
N GLY A 27 16.71 10.48 16.64
CA GLY A 27 18.16 10.53 16.75
C GLY A 27 18.86 9.19 16.63
N LYS A 28 18.10 8.08 16.60
CA LYS A 28 18.68 6.75 16.44
C LYS A 28 19.04 6.51 14.97
N CYS A 29 20.18 5.85 14.76
CA CYS A 29 20.55 5.41 13.42
C CYS A 29 19.61 4.28 12.99
N VAL A 30 18.92 4.45 11.87
CA VAL A 30 17.95 3.48 11.35
C VAL A 30 18.56 2.10 11.09
N PHE A 31 19.86 2.02 10.76
CA PHE A 31 20.57 0.74 10.53
C PHE A 31 21.14 0.11 11.81
N LYS A 32 21.02 0.76 12.95
CA LYS A 32 21.59 0.32 14.22
C LYS A 32 20.62 0.46 15.38
N CYS A 33 19.35 0.70 15.09
CA CYS A 33 18.29 0.75 16.10
C CYS A 33 17.79 -0.66 16.41
N ASP A 34 16.96 -0.72 17.44
CA ASP A 34 16.29 -1.92 17.95
C ASP A 34 14.95 -2.21 17.24
N ASN A 35 14.80 -1.72 16.02
CA ASN A 35 13.61 -1.97 15.21
C ASN A 35 13.58 -3.42 14.69
N ASP A 36 12.49 -4.12 14.89
CA ASP A 36 12.29 -5.53 14.54
C ASP A 36 11.30 -5.74 13.38
N VAL A 37 10.74 -4.64 12.83
CA VAL A 37 9.88 -4.74 11.64
C VAL A 37 10.73 -4.90 10.37
N VAL A 38 10.14 -5.53 9.35
CA VAL A 38 10.82 -5.72 8.06
C VAL A 38 11.05 -4.37 7.38
N ASP A 39 12.25 -4.14 6.88
CA ASP A 39 12.63 -3.00 6.06
C ASP A 39 12.79 -3.36 4.57
N HIS A 40 12.87 -4.64 4.26
CA HIS A 40 12.80 -5.21 2.92
C HIS A 40 12.21 -6.62 2.98
N GLN A 41 11.38 -6.95 2.01
CA GLN A 41 10.76 -8.28 1.93
C GLN A 41 10.28 -8.59 0.53
N THR A 42 10.18 -9.87 0.25
CA THR A 42 9.45 -10.42 -0.90
C THR A 42 8.51 -11.49 -0.41
N VAL A 43 7.26 -11.40 -0.80
CA VAL A 43 6.22 -12.38 -0.48
C VAL A 43 5.67 -12.94 -1.76
N ASN A 44 5.75 -14.26 -1.92
CA ASN A 44 5.11 -14.97 -3.02
C ASN A 44 3.83 -15.61 -2.51
N MET A 45 2.74 -15.41 -3.21
CA MET A 45 1.42 -15.89 -2.85
C MET A 45 0.79 -16.62 -4.03
N ILE A 46 0.03 -17.66 -3.74
CA ILE A 46 -0.84 -18.34 -4.69
C ILE A 46 -2.26 -18.17 -4.19
N PHE A 47 -3.12 -17.61 -5.01
CA PHE A 47 -4.54 -17.47 -4.75
C PHE A 47 -5.34 -18.56 -5.46
N GLU A 48 -6.66 -18.55 -5.28
CA GLU A 48 -7.57 -19.40 -6.04
C GLU A 48 -7.32 -19.28 -7.55
N ASP A 49 -7.67 -20.28 -8.32
CA ASP A 49 -7.46 -20.36 -9.77
C ASP A 49 -5.99 -20.23 -10.21
N ASP A 50 -5.05 -20.64 -9.36
CA ASP A 50 -3.61 -20.57 -9.62
C ASP A 50 -3.06 -19.17 -9.92
N ILE A 51 -3.73 -18.13 -9.44
CA ILE A 51 -3.24 -16.76 -9.58
C ILE A 51 -2.02 -16.56 -8.68
N THR A 52 -0.88 -16.29 -9.29
CA THR A 52 0.37 -16.03 -8.57
C THR A 52 0.62 -14.55 -8.40
N VAL A 53 1.04 -14.15 -7.20
CA VAL A 53 1.38 -12.77 -6.87
C VAL A 53 2.75 -12.72 -6.21
N THR A 54 3.58 -11.78 -6.65
CA THR A 54 4.82 -11.42 -5.97
C THR A 54 4.70 -9.99 -5.47
N PHE A 55 4.80 -9.83 -4.16
CA PHE A 55 4.89 -8.52 -3.52
C PHE A 55 6.32 -8.28 -3.09
N THR A 56 6.90 -7.16 -3.48
CA THR A 56 8.25 -6.76 -3.06
C THR A 56 8.19 -5.36 -2.45
N MET A 57 8.77 -5.22 -1.27
CA MET A 57 8.90 -3.94 -0.56
C MET A 57 10.35 -3.72 -0.16
N ASN A 58 10.80 -2.49 -0.29
CA ASN A 58 12.05 -2.01 0.26
C ASN A 58 11.84 -0.60 0.83
N ALA A 59 12.10 -0.42 2.12
CA ALA A 59 11.88 0.85 2.80
C ALA A 59 12.88 1.93 2.37
N PHE A 60 14.09 1.54 1.93
CA PHE A 60 15.18 2.45 1.60
C PHE A 60 15.33 2.60 0.08
N ASN A 61 14.44 3.36 -0.54
CA ASN A 61 14.47 3.66 -1.97
C ASN A 61 14.03 5.10 -2.23
N LYS A 62 14.10 5.52 -3.48
CA LYS A 62 13.67 6.87 -3.90
C LYS A 62 12.15 7.09 -3.73
N GLY A 63 11.39 6.04 -3.53
CA GLY A 63 9.95 6.02 -3.50
C GLY A 63 9.35 5.43 -4.76
N GLY A 64 8.05 5.44 -4.81
CA GLY A 64 7.27 4.86 -5.87
C GLY A 64 6.66 3.50 -5.51
N ARG A 65 5.45 3.32 -5.97
CA ARG A 65 4.72 2.04 -5.93
C ARG A 65 4.19 1.77 -7.32
N PHE A 66 4.28 0.55 -7.75
CA PHE A 66 3.73 0.14 -9.04
C PHE A 66 3.05 -1.21 -8.93
N ILE A 67 2.15 -1.46 -9.84
CA ILE A 67 1.52 -2.76 -10.04
C ILE A 67 1.66 -3.15 -11.51
N HIS A 68 1.97 -4.42 -11.74
CA HIS A 68 1.95 -5.05 -13.04
C HIS A 68 1.04 -6.27 -12.96
N ILE A 69 0.00 -6.31 -13.75
CA ILE A 69 -0.93 -7.44 -13.84
C ILE A 69 -0.78 -8.06 -15.23
N MET A 70 -0.39 -9.33 -15.26
CA MET A 70 -0.28 -10.13 -16.48
C MET A 70 -1.49 -11.07 -16.55
N GLY A 71 -2.41 -10.78 -17.46
CA GLY A 71 -3.61 -11.58 -17.68
C GLY A 71 -3.54 -12.39 -18.97
N THR A 72 -4.55 -13.19 -19.23
CA THR A 72 -4.64 -14.02 -20.45
C THR A 72 -4.97 -13.23 -21.70
N LYS A 73 -5.51 -12.01 -21.56
CA LYS A 73 -5.91 -11.15 -22.69
C LYS A 73 -5.02 -9.93 -22.88
N GLY A 74 -4.17 -9.63 -21.92
CA GLY A 74 -3.33 -8.43 -21.94
C GLY A 74 -2.60 -8.20 -20.64
N GLU A 75 -1.91 -7.07 -20.59
CA GLU A 75 -1.14 -6.63 -19.43
C GLU A 75 -1.60 -5.24 -18.98
N LEU A 76 -1.54 -5.00 -17.68
CA LEU A 76 -1.80 -3.71 -17.09
C LEU A 76 -0.59 -3.26 -16.26
N HIS A 77 -0.16 -2.03 -16.49
CA HIS A 77 0.81 -1.34 -15.67
C HIS A 77 0.22 -0.08 -15.04
N ALA A 78 0.45 0.12 -13.76
CA ALA A 78 0.09 1.34 -13.08
C ALA A 78 1.16 1.72 -12.06
N ALA A 79 1.47 3.01 -11.95
CA ALA A 79 2.33 3.55 -10.91
C ALA A 79 1.50 4.43 -9.96
N MET A 80 1.83 4.38 -8.67
CA MET A 80 1.19 5.20 -7.64
C MET A 80 2.14 6.34 -7.20
N ASP A 81 2.90 6.89 -8.14
CA ASP A 81 3.93 7.91 -7.86
C ASP A 81 3.36 9.33 -7.84
N GLY A 82 2.06 9.46 -8.00
CA GLY A 82 1.37 10.73 -8.09
C GLY A 82 0.57 10.88 -9.38
N LEU A 83 -0.08 12.02 -9.46
CA LEU A 83 -0.91 12.40 -10.61
C LEU A 83 -0.02 12.63 -11.83
N GLY A 84 -0.39 12.03 -12.94
CA GLY A 84 0.26 12.27 -14.23
C GLY A 84 0.83 11.01 -14.90
N THR A 85 1.01 9.91 -14.20
CA THR A 85 1.35 8.63 -14.83
C THR A 85 0.07 7.88 -15.15
N PRO A 86 -0.26 7.63 -16.43
CA PRO A 86 -1.48 6.92 -16.80
C PRO A 86 -1.40 5.44 -16.40
N ILE A 87 -2.57 4.81 -16.25
CA ILE A 87 -2.67 3.36 -16.28
C ILE A 87 -2.55 2.94 -17.73
N THR A 88 -1.65 2.01 -18.04
CA THR A 88 -1.49 1.48 -19.39
C THR A 88 -2.03 0.06 -19.47
N ILE A 89 -2.83 -0.22 -20.51
CA ILE A 89 -3.37 -1.55 -20.78
C ILE A 89 -2.92 -1.93 -22.20
N TYR A 90 -2.19 -3.04 -22.32
CA TYR A 90 -1.82 -3.63 -23.59
C TYR A 90 -2.66 -4.87 -23.86
N GLU A 91 -3.38 -4.89 -24.98
CA GLU A 91 -4.20 -6.03 -25.42
C GLU A 91 -3.42 -6.95 -26.36
N PHE A 92 -3.38 -8.23 -26.09
CA PHE A 92 -2.63 -9.21 -26.91
C PHE A 92 -3.27 -9.45 -28.28
N GLU A 93 -4.60 -9.41 -28.39
CA GLU A 93 -5.32 -9.66 -29.63
C GLU A 93 -5.14 -8.52 -30.62
N THR A 94 -5.38 -7.30 -30.19
CA THR A 94 -5.31 -6.10 -31.02
C THR A 94 -3.91 -5.53 -31.14
N LYS A 95 -3.01 -5.88 -30.22
CA LYS A 95 -1.66 -5.31 -30.06
C LYS A 95 -1.68 -3.79 -29.84
N GLN A 96 -2.75 -3.29 -29.24
CA GLN A 96 -2.91 -1.88 -28.95
C GLN A 96 -2.66 -1.59 -27.48
N THR A 97 -2.10 -0.42 -27.22
CA THR A 97 -1.95 0.12 -25.87
C THR A 97 -2.98 1.23 -25.67
N THR A 98 -3.75 1.12 -24.61
CA THR A 98 -4.68 2.16 -24.13
C THR A 98 -4.07 2.81 -22.90
N GLU A 99 -4.06 4.14 -22.87
CA GLU A 99 -3.65 4.93 -21.72
C GLU A 99 -4.89 5.54 -21.04
N ILE A 100 -5.03 5.28 -19.76
CA ILE A 100 -6.12 5.83 -18.93
C ILE A 100 -5.49 6.86 -17.99
N PRO A 101 -5.72 8.17 -18.19
CA PRO A 101 -5.16 9.20 -17.35
C PRO A 101 -5.75 9.13 -15.94
N ILE A 102 -4.89 9.23 -14.93
CA ILE A 102 -5.32 9.40 -13.53
C ILE A 102 -5.50 10.90 -13.30
N VAL A 103 -6.75 11.31 -13.16
CA VAL A 103 -7.11 12.71 -12.88
C VAL A 103 -7.52 12.81 -11.42
N ALA A 104 -6.86 13.70 -10.67
CA ALA A 104 -7.34 14.05 -9.34
C ALA A 104 -8.70 14.73 -9.48
N LYS A 105 -9.67 14.27 -8.71
CA LYS A 105 -10.87 15.08 -8.49
C LYS A 105 -10.47 16.20 -7.53
N ASP A 106 -10.90 17.42 -7.82
CA ASP A 106 -10.81 18.52 -6.86
C ASP A 106 -11.62 18.13 -5.63
N GLY A 107 -10.95 17.94 -4.52
CA GLY A 107 -11.54 17.54 -3.24
C GLY A 107 -11.28 18.58 -2.17
N ILE A 108 -12.08 18.53 -1.11
CA ILE A 108 -12.02 19.49 0.00
C ILE A 108 -10.72 19.33 0.80
N THR A 109 -10.21 18.11 0.89
CA THR A 109 -9.07 17.77 1.75
C THR A 109 -7.75 17.61 1.00
N ASN A 110 -7.80 17.36 -0.31
CA ASN A 110 -6.63 17.07 -1.18
C ASN A 110 -5.64 16.01 -0.61
N GLY A 111 -6.06 15.25 0.42
CA GLY A 111 -5.26 14.21 1.02
C GLY A 111 -5.07 13.03 0.07
N HIS A 112 -3.88 12.44 0.08
CA HIS A 112 -3.52 11.23 -0.68
C HIS A 112 -3.93 11.27 -2.17
N GLY A 113 -3.78 12.46 -2.81
CA GLY A 113 -4.16 12.64 -4.22
C GLY A 113 -5.66 12.55 -4.49
N GLY A 114 -6.51 12.85 -3.51
CA GLY A 114 -7.97 12.75 -3.57
C GLY A 114 -8.53 11.42 -3.05
N GLY A 115 -7.68 10.52 -2.55
CA GLY A 115 -8.11 9.23 -2.00
C GLY A 115 -9.00 9.38 -0.78
N ASP A 116 -8.72 10.34 0.10
CA ASP A 116 -9.51 10.58 1.31
C ASP A 116 -10.94 11.01 0.96
N ASP A 117 -11.10 11.93 0.02
CA ASP A 117 -12.41 12.33 -0.49
C ASP A 117 -13.12 11.17 -1.20
N GLY A 118 -12.36 10.36 -1.97
CA GLY A 118 -12.87 9.18 -2.63
C GLY A 118 -13.49 8.16 -1.67
N ILE A 119 -12.86 7.92 -0.51
CA ILE A 119 -13.40 7.03 0.53
C ILE A 119 -14.72 7.57 1.08
N VAL A 120 -14.80 8.86 1.37
CA VAL A 120 -16.03 9.48 1.89
C VAL A 120 -17.16 9.41 0.87
N TYR A 121 -16.88 9.72 -0.40
CA TYR A 121 -17.88 9.62 -1.47
C TYR A 121 -18.36 8.17 -1.66
N SER A 122 -17.44 7.22 -1.71
CA SER A 122 -17.80 5.80 -1.87
C SER A 122 -18.64 5.29 -0.69
N LEU A 123 -18.32 5.72 0.52
CA LEU A 123 -19.12 5.39 1.70
C LEU A 123 -20.54 5.99 1.62
N TYR A 124 -20.65 7.26 1.22
CA TYR A 124 -21.94 7.91 1.03
C TYR A 124 -22.80 7.18 0.01
N GLU A 125 -22.24 6.92 -1.19
CA GLU A 125 -22.93 6.18 -2.25
C GLU A 125 -23.34 4.77 -1.81
N TYR A 126 -22.47 4.09 -1.04
CA TYR A 126 -22.78 2.78 -0.48
C TYR A 126 -23.98 2.83 0.48
N LEU A 127 -24.01 3.81 1.39
CA LEU A 127 -25.09 3.97 2.37
C LEU A 127 -26.40 4.41 1.73
N THR A 128 -26.37 5.14 0.61
CA THR A 128 -27.56 5.56 -0.15
C THR A 128 -28.04 4.53 -1.18
N GLY A 129 -27.26 3.45 -1.38
CA GLY A 129 -27.58 2.41 -2.35
C GLY A 129 -27.23 2.79 -3.80
N GLU A 130 -26.50 3.86 -4.01
CA GLU A 130 -26.10 4.36 -5.34
C GLU A 130 -24.73 3.82 -5.81
N TYR A 131 -24.00 3.14 -4.93
CA TYR A 131 -22.64 2.65 -5.23
C TYR A 131 -22.64 1.56 -6.32
N GLN A 132 -21.86 1.79 -7.37
CA GLN A 132 -21.71 0.88 -8.51
C GLN A 132 -20.27 0.34 -8.68
N GLY A 133 -19.38 0.67 -7.76
CA GLY A 133 -17.97 0.30 -7.84
C GLY A 133 -17.62 -0.99 -7.09
N PHE A 134 -16.33 -1.35 -7.14
CA PHE A 134 -15.76 -2.53 -6.47
C PHE A 134 -14.74 -2.17 -5.38
N SER A 135 -14.57 -0.88 -5.07
CA SER A 135 -13.51 -0.38 -4.18
C SER A 135 -13.89 -0.35 -2.70
N VAL A 136 -15.16 -0.57 -2.36
CA VAL A 136 -15.59 -0.65 -0.96
C VAL A 136 -15.30 -2.05 -0.42
N SER A 137 -14.40 -2.11 0.56
CA SER A 137 -14.10 -3.35 1.28
C SER A 137 -14.98 -3.44 2.52
N ASP A 138 -15.73 -4.52 2.66
CA ASP A 138 -16.42 -4.83 3.90
C ASP A 138 -15.42 -5.23 5.01
N ILE A 139 -15.90 -5.33 6.24
CA ILE A 139 -15.04 -5.67 7.39
C ILE A 139 -14.39 -7.05 7.22
N ARG A 140 -15.06 -8.01 6.60
CA ARG A 140 -14.52 -9.36 6.37
C ARG A 140 -13.35 -9.33 5.39
N THR A 141 -13.51 -8.64 4.27
CA THR A 141 -12.45 -8.42 3.28
C THR A 141 -11.27 -7.71 3.93
N SER A 142 -11.54 -6.67 4.73
CA SER A 142 -10.51 -5.92 5.44
C SER A 142 -9.72 -6.80 6.43
N VAL A 143 -10.42 -7.64 7.19
CA VAL A 143 -9.78 -8.60 8.11
C VAL A 143 -8.92 -9.61 7.34
N ASN A 144 -9.42 -10.19 6.26
CA ASN A 144 -8.65 -11.13 5.44
C ASN A 144 -7.36 -10.49 4.89
N ASN A 145 -7.43 -9.23 4.44
CA ASN A 145 -6.25 -8.51 3.97
C ASN A 145 -5.18 -8.36 5.06
N HIS A 146 -5.59 -8.14 6.33
CA HIS A 146 -4.65 -8.11 7.45
C HIS A 146 -4.10 -9.50 7.79
N LEU A 147 -4.92 -10.53 7.70
CA LEU A 147 -4.49 -11.91 7.95
C LEU A 147 -3.43 -12.38 6.93
N ILE A 148 -3.49 -11.93 5.69
CA ILE A 148 -2.46 -12.20 4.68
C ILE A 148 -1.09 -11.67 5.17
N VAL A 149 -1.06 -10.48 5.76
CA VAL A 149 0.19 -9.90 6.29
C VAL A 149 0.71 -10.72 7.46
N PHE A 150 -0.15 -11.18 8.36
CA PHE A 150 0.25 -12.04 9.48
C PHE A 150 0.73 -13.41 9.02
N ALA A 151 0.09 -14.00 8.01
CA ALA A 151 0.54 -15.26 7.42
C ALA A 151 1.91 -15.11 6.72
N ALA A 152 2.17 -13.97 6.08
CA ALA A 152 3.48 -13.66 5.50
C ALA A 152 4.57 -13.54 6.59
N GLU A 153 4.25 -12.92 7.74
CA GLU A 153 5.17 -12.83 8.88
C GLU A 153 5.41 -14.20 9.52
N GLU A 154 4.38 -15.03 9.67
CA GLU A 154 4.51 -16.42 10.11
C GLU A 154 5.45 -17.22 9.20
N SER A 155 5.25 -17.10 7.89
CA SER A 155 6.13 -17.71 6.87
C SER A 155 7.58 -17.25 7.03
N ARG A 156 7.81 -15.95 7.20
CA ARG A 156 9.14 -15.36 7.39
C ARG A 156 9.81 -15.86 8.66
N ALA A 157 9.08 -15.83 9.78
CA ALA A 157 9.62 -16.18 11.09
C ALA A 157 10.03 -17.66 11.17
N ASN A 158 9.26 -18.53 10.55
CA ASN A 158 9.47 -19.98 10.62
C ASN A 158 10.22 -20.56 9.40
N GLY A 159 10.41 -19.77 8.34
CA GLY A 159 11.02 -20.24 7.09
C GLY A 159 10.20 -21.31 6.37
N THR A 160 8.87 -21.22 6.47
CA THR A 160 7.93 -22.23 5.94
C THR A 160 6.93 -21.61 4.96
N VAL A 161 6.33 -22.45 4.12
CA VAL A 161 5.14 -22.06 3.37
C VAL A 161 3.94 -22.20 4.31
N VAL A 162 3.10 -21.18 4.35
CA VAL A 162 1.89 -21.14 5.18
C VAL A 162 0.68 -21.40 4.29
N ASP A 163 -0.11 -22.41 4.63
CA ASP A 163 -1.45 -22.59 4.09
C ASP A 163 -2.40 -21.61 4.79
N PHE A 164 -2.98 -20.70 4.00
CA PHE A 164 -3.73 -19.57 4.54
C PHE A 164 -5.01 -19.98 5.26
N ASP A 165 -5.74 -20.97 4.73
CA ASP A 165 -6.99 -21.42 5.33
C ASP A 165 -6.73 -22.09 6.68
N THR A 166 -5.74 -22.97 6.73
CA THR A 166 -5.29 -23.60 7.98
C THR A 166 -4.81 -22.56 8.99
N PHE A 167 -4.07 -21.54 8.54
CA PHE A 167 -3.61 -20.46 9.41
C PHE A 167 -4.80 -19.70 10.03
N VAL A 168 -5.81 -19.36 9.24
CA VAL A 168 -7.01 -18.64 9.72
C VAL A 168 -7.83 -19.52 10.67
N GLU A 169 -7.97 -20.80 10.40
CA GLU A 169 -8.69 -21.74 11.27
C GLU A 169 -8.04 -21.86 12.66
N ASN A 170 -6.71 -21.83 12.72
CA ASN A 170 -5.96 -21.92 13.99
C ASN A 170 -6.04 -20.64 14.84
N LEU A 171 -6.55 -19.53 14.30
CA LEU A 171 -6.77 -18.28 15.05
C LEU A 171 -8.13 -18.22 15.74
N ARG A 172 -9.01 -19.18 15.49
CA ARG A 172 -10.36 -19.25 16.09
C ARG A 172 -10.36 -20.12 17.31
#